data_8205e89ee91cc37921b10436eda9306c
#
_entry.id   8205e89ee91cc37921b10436eda9306c
#
_cell.length_a   1.000
_cell.length_b   1.000
_cell.length_c   1.000
_cell.angle_alpha   90.00
_cell.angle_beta   90.00
_cell.angle_gamma   90.00
#
_symmetry.space_group_name_H-M   'P 1'
#
loop_
_entity.id
_entity.type
_entity.pdbx_description
1 polymer ?
#
loop_
_entity_poly.entity_id
_entity_poly.type
_entity_poly.pdbx_seq_one_letter_code
_entity_poly.pdbx_strand_id
1 'polypeptide(L)'
;MLLAIGLQESRFVHRRQMGNGPARSFWQGELGGGMVAGVRTHEATKAHAAALYRARGVAPDNRSIWNAIEHDDVLAAGLARLLLWSDPGRLPSEDDVEGAWRLYLKTWRPGAYDRGTAEQRAELRAKWGRNFAAAVREVMR
;
A
#
# COMPACT_ATOMS: atom_id res chain seq x y z
N MET A 1 -1.14 9.12 4.86
CA MET A 1 -0.42 8.05 4.13
C MET A 1 -1.35 7.11 3.35
N LEU A 2 -2.24 6.35 3.98
CA LEU A 2 -3.02 5.30 3.28
C LEU A 2 -3.83 5.82 2.10
N LEU A 3 -4.54 6.94 2.25
CA LEU A 3 -5.29 7.54 1.13
C LEU A 3 -4.37 7.97 -0.01
N ALA A 4 -3.23 8.56 0.31
CA ALA A 4 -2.26 8.97 -0.71
C ALA A 4 -1.72 7.78 -1.51
N ILE A 5 -1.42 6.67 -0.83
CA ILE A 5 -0.96 5.44 -1.49
C ILE A 5 -2.06 4.85 -2.37
N GLY A 6 -3.29 4.76 -1.88
CA GLY A 6 -4.42 4.28 -2.67
C GLY A 6 -4.66 5.13 -3.93
N LEU A 7 -4.59 6.44 -3.81
CA LEU A 7 -4.66 7.35 -4.96
C LEU A 7 -3.51 7.13 -5.94
N GLN A 8 -2.29 6.93 -5.43
CA GLN A 8 -1.11 6.71 -6.25
C GLN A 8 -1.18 5.39 -7.01
N GLU A 9 -1.62 4.31 -6.34
CA GLU A 9 -1.63 2.95 -6.89
C GLU A 9 -2.81 2.68 -7.81
N SER A 10 -4.02 3.08 -7.42
CA SER A 10 -5.25 2.69 -8.14
C SER A 10 -6.25 3.82 -8.37
N ARG A 11 -6.01 5.00 -7.80
CA ARG A 11 -6.98 6.12 -7.76
C ARG A 11 -8.30 5.74 -7.09
N PHE A 12 -8.31 4.64 -6.32
CA PHE A 12 -9.52 4.00 -5.78
C PHE A 12 -10.55 3.62 -6.85
N VAL A 13 -10.07 3.31 -8.06
CA VAL A 13 -10.90 2.88 -9.20
C VAL A 13 -10.66 1.41 -9.52
N HIS A 14 -9.41 0.96 -9.49
CA HIS A 14 -9.03 -0.37 -9.94
C HIS A 14 -8.68 -1.29 -8.77
N ARG A 15 -9.49 -2.35 -8.59
CA ARG A 15 -9.25 -3.40 -7.59
C ARG A 15 -8.26 -4.46 -8.07
N ARG A 16 -8.04 -4.56 -9.38
CA ARG A 16 -7.01 -5.36 -10.03
C ARG A 16 -6.11 -4.46 -10.83
N GLN A 17 -4.84 -4.83 -10.92
CA GLN A 17 -3.89 -4.13 -11.76
C GLN A 17 -4.36 -4.17 -13.22
N MET A 18 -4.28 -3.05 -13.92
CA MET A 18 -4.64 -2.95 -15.33
C MET A 18 -3.78 -3.90 -16.18
N GLY A 19 -4.36 -4.47 -17.24
CA GLY A 19 -3.67 -5.41 -18.11
C GLY A 19 -3.44 -6.79 -17.51
N ASN A 20 -4.32 -7.23 -16.58
CA ASN A 20 -4.23 -8.52 -15.88
C ASN A 20 -2.94 -8.71 -15.08
N GLY A 21 -2.35 -7.64 -14.57
CA GLY A 21 -1.18 -7.71 -13.70
C GLY A 21 -1.50 -8.37 -12.35
N PRO A 22 -0.45 -8.73 -11.57
CA PRO A 22 -0.60 -9.53 -10.36
C PRO A 22 -1.08 -8.76 -9.14
N ALA A 23 -1.14 -7.43 -9.18
CA ALA A 23 -1.51 -6.64 -8.01
C ALA A 23 -3.03 -6.56 -7.83
N ARG A 24 -3.48 -6.64 -6.57
CA ARG A 24 -4.89 -6.57 -6.18
C ARG A 24 -5.11 -5.58 -5.05
N SER A 25 -6.34 -5.19 -4.86
CA SER A 25 -6.83 -4.15 -3.96
C SER A 25 -6.51 -2.74 -4.44
N PHE A 26 -7.13 -1.76 -3.81
CA PHE A 26 -6.82 -0.34 -4.08
C PHE A 26 -5.37 0.03 -3.74
N TRP A 27 -4.69 -0.75 -2.89
CA TRP A 27 -3.28 -0.55 -2.54
C TRP A 27 -2.32 -1.43 -3.33
N GLN A 28 -2.82 -2.21 -4.28
CA GLN A 28 -2.05 -2.99 -5.26
C GLN A 28 -1.06 -3.97 -4.63
N GLY A 29 -1.59 -4.85 -3.76
CA GLY A 29 -0.81 -5.92 -3.15
C GLY A 29 -0.61 -7.11 -4.07
N GLU A 30 0.63 -7.59 -4.17
CA GLU A 30 0.99 -8.80 -4.92
C GLU A 30 1.08 -10.02 -4.01
N LEU A 31 0.90 -11.22 -4.59
CA LEU A 31 0.90 -12.50 -3.86
C LEU A 31 2.15 -12.70 -2.99
N GLY A 32 3.32 -12.43 -3.53
CA GLY A 32 4.60 -12.54 -2.82
C GLY A 32 5.12 -11.21 -2.29
N GLY A 33 4.33 -10.14 -2.35
CA GLY A 33 4.76 -8.80 -2.00
C GLY A 33 4.61 -8.45 -0.52
N GLY A 34 4.94 -7.20 -0.20
CA GLY A 34 4.97 -6.71 1.17
C GLY A 34 3.64 -6.76 1.90
N MET A 35 2.52 -6.42 1.23
CA MET A 35 1.19 -6.45 1.84
C MET A 35 0.69 -7.85 2.16
N VAL A 36 1.11 -8.87 1.45
CA VAL A 36 0.65 -10.25 1.63
C VAL A 36 1.73 -11.06 2.35
N ALA A 37 2.73 -11.56 1.64
CA ALA A 37 3.78 -12.40 2.22
C ALA A 37 4.61 -11.65 3.29
N GLY A 38 4.95 -10.40 3.03
CA GLY A 38 5.77 -9.59 3.93
C GLY A 38 5.11 -9.37 5.28
N VAL A 39 3.90 -8.83 5.30
CA VAL A 39 3.14 -8.54 6.53
C VAL A 39 2.84 -9.82 7.31
N ARG A 40 2.55 -10.91 6.61
CA ARG A 40 2.24 -12.21 7.24
C ARG A 40 3.42 -12.79 8.02
N THR A 41 4.65 -12.52 7.62
CA THR A 41 5.85 -13.16 8.16
C THR A 41 6.77 -12.25 8.97
N HIS A 42 6.64 -10.93 8.83
CA HIS A 42 7.49 -9.97 9.51
C HIS A 42 7.26 -9.97 11.02
N GLU A 43 8.33 -9.94 11.82
CA GLU A 43 8.26 -10.01 13.27
C GLU A 43 7.36 -8.95 13.92
N ALA A 44 7.39 -7.72 13.41
CA ALA A 44 6.58 -6.63 13.96
C ALA A 44 5.09 -6.70 13.58
N THR A 45 4.73 -7.45 12.54
CA THR A 45 3.37 -7.41 11.97
C THR A 45 2.64 -8.75 12.01
N LYS A 46 3.33 -9.87 12.08
CA LYS A 46 2.73 -11.21 11.94
C LYS A 46 1.59 -11.50 12.92
N ALA A 47 1.70 -11.07 14.17
CA ALA A 47 0.65 -11.30 15.18
C ALA A 47 -0.59 -10.44 14.91
N HIS A 48 -0.39 -9.18 14.53
CA HIS A 48 -1.48 -8.27 14.14
C HIS A 48 -2.18 -8.76 12.87
N ALA A 49 -1.40 -9.22 11.90
CA ALA A 49 -1.94 -9.79 10.66
C ALA A 49 -2.79 -11.03 10.94
N ALA A 50 -2.31 -11.96 11.78
CA ALA A 50 -3.06 -13.15 12.16
C ALA A 50 -4.41 -12.80 12.81
N ALA A 51 -4.44 -11.80 13.69
CA ALA A 51 -5.66 -11.30 14.30
C ALA A 51 -6.63 -10.73 13.27
N LEU A 52 -6.10 -9.98 12.29
CA LEU A 52 -6.90 -9.40 11.20
C LEU A 52 -7.49 -10.48 10.30
N TYR A 53 -6.73 -11.51 9.92
CA TYR A 53 -7.26 -12.64 9.14
C TYR A 53 -8.40 -13.33 9.85
N ARG A 54 -8.26 -13.59 11.15
CA ARG A 54 -9.35 -14.18 11.95
C ARG A 54 -10.58 -13.29 11.97
N ALA A 55 -10.40 -12.00 12.20
CA ALA A 55 -11.51 -11.05 12.25
C ALA A 55 -12.26 -10.95 10.91
N ARG A 56 -11.55 -11.11 9.78
CA ARG A 56 -12.14 -11.06 8.46
C ARG A 56 -12.54 -12.42 7.87
N GLY A 57 -12.31 -13.51 8.60
CA GLY A 57 -12.67 -14.86 8.16
C GLY A 57 -11.84 -15.35 6.97
N VAL A 58 -10.55 -14.99 6.91
CA VAL A 58 -9.66 -15.34 5.82
C VAL A 58 -8.60 -16.31 6.30
N ALA A 59 -8.35 -17.37 5.50
CA ALA A 59 -7.28 -18.33 5.81
C ALA A 59 -5.91 -17.67 5.75
N PRO A 60 -4.98 -17.99 6.68
CA PRO A 60 -3.71 -17.30 6.84
C PRO A 60 -2.62 -17.80 5.87
N ASP A 61 -2.93 -17.89 4.60
CA ASP A 61 -1.99 -18.23 3.55
C ASP A 61 -1.99 -17.16 2.44
N ASN A 62 -0.88 -17.05 1.74
CA ASN A 62 -0.69 -15.98 0.74
C ASN A 62 -1.80 -15.95 -0.31
N ARG A 63 -2.20 -17.11 -0.82
CA ARG A 63 -3.20 -17.19 -1.90
C ARG A 63 -4.58 -16.73 -1.42
N SER A 64 -5.02 -17.21 -0.26
CA SER A 64 -6.31 -16.83 0.32
C SER A 64 -6.38 -15.35 0.63
N ILE A 65 -5.31 -14.79 1.19
CA ILE A 65 -5.21 -13.36 1.54
C ILE A 65 -5.23 -12.53 0.25
N TRP A 66 -4.42 -12.87 -0.74
CA TRP A 66 -4.34 -12.16 -2.01
C TRP A 66 -5.68 -12.17 -2.77
N ASN A 67 -6.41 -13.28 -2.74
CA ASN A 67 -7.76 -13.36 -3.30
C ASN A 67 -8.74 -12.47 -2.54
N ALA A 68 -8.67 -12.44 -1.21
CA ALA A 68 -9.59 -11.69 -0.37
C ALA A 68 -9.42 -10.17 -0.49
N ILE A 69 -8.20 -9.66 -0.61
CA ILE A 69 -7.94 -8.21 -0.62
C ILE A 69 -8.55 -7.50 -1.84
N GLU A 70 -8.89 -8.21 -2.88
CA GLU A 70 -9.52 -7.61 -4.06
C GLU A 70 -10.83 -6.91 -3.70
N HIS A 71 -11.64 -7.52 -2.84
CA HIS A 71 -12.99 -7.03 -2.51
C HIS A 71 -13.20 -6.74 -1.02
N ASP A 72 -12.31 -7.18 -0.13
CA ASP A 72 -12.35 -6.84 1.29
C ASP A 72 -11.45 -5.63 1.56
N ASP A 73 -12.01 -4.45 1.47
CA ASP A 73 -11.26 -3.19 1.62
C ASP A 73 -10.78 -2.97 3.05
N VAL A 74 -11.48 -3.51 4.05
CA VAL A 74 -11.05 -3.44 5.46
C VAL A 74 -9.79 -4.26 5.66
N LEU A 75 -9.77 -5.49 5.15
CA LEU A 75 -8.59 -6.34 5.16
C LEU A 75 -7.42 -5.66 4.42
N ALA A 76 -7.68 -5.17 3.20
CA ALA A 76 -6.65 -4.53 2.38
C ALA A 76 -6.07 -3.29 3.06
N ALA A 77 -6.91 -2.41 3.61
CA ALA A 77 -6.46 -1.23 4.34
C ALA A 77 -5.65 -1.60 5.58
N GLY A 78 -6.08 -2.62 6.33
CA GLY A 78 -5.37 -3.13 7.49
C GLY A 78 -3.98 -3.65 7.14
N LEU A 79 -3.86 -4.44 6.07
CA LEU A 79 -2.57 -4.96 5.60
C LEU A 79 -1.66 -3.84 5.08
N ALA A 80 -2.19 -2.89 4.35
CA ALA A 80 -1.44 -1.70 3.91
C ALA A 80 -0.92 -0.90 5.12
N ARG A 81 -1.75 -0.74 6.16
CA ARG A 81 -1.34 -0.07 7.41
C ARG A 81 -0.23 -0.85 8.13
N LEU A 82 -0.32 -2.17 8.18
CA LEU A 82 0.71 -3.03 8.78
C LEU A 82 2.01 -2.99 7.99
N LEU A 83 1.94 -2.90 6.67
CA LEU A 83 3.15 -2.71 5.85
C LEU A 83 3.87 -1.42 6.23
N LEU A 84 3.16 -0.32 6.42
CA LEU A 84 3.74 0.92 6.94
C LEU A 84 4.30 0.74 8.36
N TRP A 85 3.61 -0.02 9.20
CA TRP A 85 4.04 -0.32 10.56
C TRP A 85 5.34 -1.12 10.62
N SER A 86 5.64 -1.92 9.59
CA SER A 86 6.88 -2.71 9.51
C SER A 86 8.14 -1.83 9.42
N ASP A 87 8.00 -0.58 8.99
CA ASP A 87 9.10 0.38 9.05
C ASP A 87 9.24 0.91 10.48
N PRO A 88 10.45 0.91 11.08
CA PRO A 88 10.64 1.31 12.46
C PRO A 88 10.53 2.81 12.71
N GLY A 89 10.58 3.63 11.67
CA GLY A 89 10.46 5.07 11.76
C GLY A 89 9.03 5.54 12.08
N ARG A 90 8.91 6.78 12.54
CA ARG A 90 7.60 7.43 12.68
C ARG A 90 6.94 7.64 11.33
N LEU A 91 5.61 7.57 11.29
CA LEU A 91 4.88 8.03 10.11
C LEU A 91 5.14 9.53 9.90
N PRO A 92 5.36 9.93 8.65
CA PRO A 92 5.48 11.36 8.31
C PRO A 92 4.20 12.13 8.68
N SER A 93 4.38 13.39 9.06
CA SER A 93 3.25 14.29 9.32
C SER A 93 2.55 14.68 8.01
N GLU A 94 1.40 15.33 8.15
CA GLU A 94 0.58 15.76 7.01
C GLU A 94 1.22 16.85 6.14
N ASP A 95 2.26 17.50 6.62
CA ASP A 95 3.04 18.49 5.86
C ASP A 95 4.38 17.97 5.35
N ASP A 96 4.78 16.75 5.73
CA ASP A 96 6.05 16.12 5.29
C ASP A 96 5.86 15.27 4.03
N VAL A 97 5.61 15.91 2.92
CA VAL A 97 5.40 15.23 1.62
C VAL A 97 6.63 14.43 1.17
N GLU A 98 7.84 14.91 1.47
CA GLU A 98 9.08 14.22 1.10
C GLU A 98 9.33 12.98 1.97
N GLY A 99 9.12 13.07 3.26
CA GLY A 99 9.19 11.91 4.16
C GLY A 99 8.17 10.85 3.77
N ALA A 100 6.95 11.28 3.44
CA ALA A 100 5.89 10.40 2.97
C ALA A 100 6.26 9.71 1.63
N TRP A 101 6.87 10.44 0.70
CA TRP A 101 7.36 9.90 -0.57
C TRP A 101 8.44 8.84 -0.35
N ARG A 102 9.44 9.15 0.49
CA ARG A 102 10.51 8.20 0.80
C ARG A 102 9.99 6.92 1.44
N LEU A 103 9.03 7.04 2.38
CA LEU A 103 8.42 5.88 3.02
C LEU A 103 7.62 5.03 2.02
N TYR A 104 6.86 5.67 1.13
CA TYR A 104 6.15 4.98 0.05
C TYR A 104 7.11 4.20 -0.85
N LEU A 105 8.16 4.82 -1.33
CA LEU A 105 9.17 4.13 -2.17
C LEU A 105 9.80 2.95 -1.46
N LYS A 106 10.10 3.10 -0.18
CA LYS A 106 10.74 2.05 0.63
C LYS A 106 9.82 0.85 0.86
N THR A 107 8.55 1.08 1.09
CA THR A 107 7.59 0.04 1.49
C THR A 107 6.86 -0.59 0.31
N TRP A 108 6.44 0.18 -0.66
CA TRP A 108 5.74 -0.32 -1.87
C TRP A 108 6.67 -0.74 -3.00
N ARG A 109 7.86 -0.17 -3.10
CA ARG A 109 8.88 -0.46 -4.12
C ARG A 109 8.28 -0.48 -5.54
N PRO A 110 7.68 0.62 -6.00
CA PRO A 110 6.98 0.64 -7.28
C PRO A 110 7.96 0.41 -8.42
N GLY A 111 7.76 -0.68 -9.17
CA GLY A 111 8.66 -1.07 -10.27
C GLY A 111 8.76 -0.02 -11.37
N ALA A 112 7.70 0.72 -11.62
CA ALA A 112 7.70 1.82 -12.57
C ALA A 112 8.68 2.94 -12.17
N TYR A 113 8.88 3.17 -10.88
CA TYR A 113 9.88 4.10 -10.39
C TYR A 113 11.29 3.51 -10.48
N ASP A 114 11.48 2.29 -9.98
CA ASP A 114 12.80 1.64 -9.93
C ASP A 114 13.41 1.45 -11.33
N ARG A 115 12.58 1.07 -12.30
CA ARG A 115 12.99 0.86 -13.69
C ARG A 115 12.79 2.08 -14.58
N GLY A 116 12.28 3.17 -14.04
CA GLY A 116 11.95 4.36 -14.80
C GLY A 116 13.15 5.21 -15.19
N THR A 117 12.97 5.98 -16.25
CA THR A 117 13.89 7.08 -16.63
C THR A 117 13.79 8.22 -15.60
N ALA A 118 14.75 9.16 -15.65
CA ALA A 118 14.69 10.36 -14.81
C ALA A 118 13.38 11.14 -14.99
N GLU A 119 12.89 11.23 -16.23
CA GLU A 119 11.63 11.88 -16.57
C GLU A 119 10.43 11.17 -15.97
N GLN A 120 10.36 9.84 -16.12
CA GLN A 120 9.29 9.02 -15.54
C GLN A 120 9.27 9.10 -14.02
N ARG A 121 10.43 9.09 -13.38
CA ARG A 121 10.56 9.27 -11.92
C ARG A 121 10.05 10.63 -11.46
N ALA A 122 10.38 11.68 -12.20
CA ALA A 122 9.91 13.03 -11.91
C ALA A 122 8.37 13.13 -12.03
N GLU A 123 7.78 12.50 -13.05
CA GLU A 123 6.32 12.44 -13.22
C GLU A 123 5.64 11.71 -12.08
N LEU A 124 6.18 10.56 -11.65
CA LEU A 124 5.65 9.80 -10.51
C LEU A 124 5.74 10.59 -9.20
N ARG A 125 6.84 11.32 -9.00
CA ARG A 125 6.98 12.22 -7.85
C ARG A 125 5.98 13.37 -7.89
N ALA A 126 5.75 13.97 -9.04
CA ALA A 126 4.77 15.05 -9.21
C ALA A 126 3.34 14.54 -8.95
N LYS A 127 3.02 13.35 -9.45
CA LYS A 127 1.75 12.66 -9.17
C LYS A 127 1.57 12.44 -7.67
N TRP A 128 2.61 11.98 -6.97
CA TRP A 128 2.59 11.82 -5.53
C TRP A 128 2.23 13.11 -4.80
N GLY A 129 2.86 14.21 -5.16
CA GLY A 129 2.57 15.51 -4.54
C GLY A 129 1.10 15.91 -4.63
N ARG A 130 0.49 15.71 -5.80
CA ARG A 130 -0.95 15.95 -6.02
C ARG A 130 -1.82 15.01 -5.18
N ASN A 131 -1.50 13.73 -5.18
CA ASN A 131 -2.24 12.71 -4.44
C ASN A 131 -2.12 12.91 -2.93
N PHE A 132 -0.92 13.23 -2.44
CA PHE A 132 -0.69 13.50 -1.03
C PHE A 132 -1.49 14.72 -0.56
N ALA A 133 -1.44 15.81 -1.32
CA ALA A 133 -2.21 17.02 -1.01
C ALA A 133 -3.73 16.74 -1.02
N ALA A 134 -4.22 15.93 -1.97
CA ALA A 134 -5.63 15.55 -2.02
C ALA A 134 -6.02 14.71 -0.78
N ALA A 135 -5.18 13.76 -0.40
CA ALA A 135 -5.40 12.93 0.78
C ALA A 135 -5.43 13.75 2.07
N VAL A 136 -4.52 14.72 2.22
CA VAL A 136 -4.49 15.62 3.37
C VAL A 136 -5.78 16.44 3.46
N ARG A 137 -6.21 17.04 2.35
CA ARG A 137 -7.47 17.82 2.33
C ARG A 137 -8.67 16.97 2.76
N GLU A 138 -8.72 15.70 2.34
CA GLU A 138 -9.83 14.81 2.70
C GLU A 138 -9.86 14.45 4.18
N VAL A 139 -8.69 14.19 4.77
CA VAL A 139 -8.57 13.79 6.18
C VAL A 139 -8.77 14.99 7.12
N MET A 140 -8.37 16.17 6.71
CA MET A 140 -8.39 17.37 7.55
C MET A 140 -9.69 18.21 7.43
N ARG A 141 -10.69 17.71 6.74
CA ARG A 141 -11.98 18.38 6.64
C ARG A 141 -12.58 18.66 8.02
#